data_0a6c449a972a78f650d0c5f7a40c1852
#
_entry.id   0a6c449a972a78f650d0c5f7a40c1852
#
_cell.length_a   1.000
_cell.length_b   1.000
_cell.length_c   1.000
_cell.angle_alpha   90.00
_cell.angle_beta   90.00
_cell.angle_gamma   90.00
#
_symmetry.space_group_name_H-M   'P 1'
#
loop_
_entity.id
_entity.type
_entity.pdbx_description
1 polymer ?
#
loop_
_entity_poly.entity_id
_entity_poly.type
_entity_poly.pdbx_seq_one_letter_code
_entity_poly.pdbx_strand_id
1 'polypeptide(L)'
;MRLLGLDPGLRNTGWGVVDAIDNRLTYVADGTVRPKANQSLAYRLRDLHEGLAEVLALYDPDEAAVEETFVNKNPESTLKLGEARGVVVLAPAL
;
A
#
# COMPACT_ATOMS: atom_id res chain seq x y z
N MET A 1 8.48 -0.26 -18.25
CA MET A 1 8.66 -0.45 -16.80
C MET A 1 7.31 -0.37 -16.12
N ARG A 2 7.00 -1.32 -15.28
CA ARG A 2 5.76 -1.30 -14.51
C ARG A 2 5.98 -0.74 -13.12
N LEU A 3 5.15 0.22 -12.73
CA LEU A 3 5.27 0.95 -11.48
C LEU A 3 4.04 0.73 -10.62
N LEU A 4 4.26 0.49 -9.31
CA LEU A 4 3.22 0.39 -8.31
C LEU A 4 3.29 1.60 -7.38
N GLY A 5 2.20 2.34 -7.27
CA GLY A 5 2.06 3.42 -6.29
C GLY A 5 1.22 2.96 -5.11
N LEU A 6 1.63 3.31 -3.90
CA LEU A 6 0.96 2.93 -2.67
C LEU A 6 0.67 4.16 -1.81
N ASP A 7 -0.59 4.24 -1.35
CA ASP A 7 -1.07 5.32 -0.48
C ASP A 7 -1.55 4.71 0.85
N PRO A 8 -0.66 4.66 1.88
CA PRO A 8 -1.01 4.10 3.17
C PRO A 8 -2.07 4.92 3.89
N GLY A 9 -3.05 4.25 4.47
CA GLY A 9 -4.09 4.87 5.27
C GLY A 9 -4.36 4.10 6.55
N LEU A 10 -5.05 4.75 7.51
CA LEU A 10 -5.40 4.15 8.79
C LEU A 10 -6.33 2.95 8.65
N ARG A 11 -7.25 3.00 7.71
CA ARG A 11 -8.27 1.96 7.51
C ARG A 11 -8.08 1.23 6.22
N ASN A 12 -7.63 1.93 5.20
CA ASN A 12 -7.49 1.41 3.85
C ASN A 12 -6.16 1.84 3.26
N THR A 13 -5.58 1.00 2.42
CA THR A 13 -4.40 1.36 1.63
C THR A 13 -4.76 1.32 0.16
N GLY A 14 -4.64 2.46 -0.50
CA GLY A 14 -4.84 2.57 -1.94
C GLY A 14 -3.62 2.12 -2.72
N TRP A 15 -3.84 1.54 -3.90
CA TRP A 15 -2.76 1.16 -4.78
C TRP A 15 -3.14 1.43 -6.24
N GLY A 16 -2.13 1.70 -7.05
CA GLY A 16 -2.30 1.88 -8.48
C GLY A 16 -1.11 1.34 -9.25
N VAL A 17 -1.38 0.79 -10.42
CA VAL A 17 -0.36 0.22 -11.30
C VAL A 17 -0.42 0.93 -12.64
N VAL A 18 0.73 1.40 -13.11
CA VAL A 18 0.88 2.00 -14.43
C VAL A 18 2.07 1.39 -15.15
N ASP A 19 2.02 1.37 -16.46
CA ASP A 19 3.17 1.04 -17.30
C ASP A 19 3.76 2.33 -17.87
N ALA A 20 5.07 2.49 -17.67
CA ALA A 20 5.85 3.58 -18.27
C ALA A 20 6.57 3.02 -19.50
N ILE A 21 6.12 3.43 -20.69
CA ILE A 21 6.69 3.00 -21.97
C ILE A 21 7.06 4.26 -22.73
N ASP A 22 8.37 4.42 -22.99
CA ASP A 22 8.93 5.65 -23.55
C ASP A 22 8.55 6.85 -22.66
N ASN A 23 7.88 7.86 -23.16
CA ASN A 23 7.42 9.02 -22.38
C ASN A 23 5.93 8.93 -22.03
N ARG A 24 5.35 7.74 -22.06
CA ARG A 24 3.92 7.54 -21.80
C ARG A 24 3.69 6.74 -20.53
N LEU A 25 2.69 7.15 -19.76
CA LEU A 25 2.14 6.38 -18.67
C LEU A 25 0.80 5.79 -19.11
N THR A 26 0.70 4.48 -19.02
CA THR A 26 -0.53 3.76 -19.35
C THR A 26 -1.12 3.16 -18.09
N TYR A 27 -2.39 3.44 -17.83
CA TYR A 27 -3.13 2.85 -16.72
C TYR A 27 -3.23 1.34 -16.88
N VAL A 28 -2.96 0.61 -15.80
CA VAL A 28 -3.13 -0.86 -15.77
C VAL A 28 -4.28 -1.24 -14.84
N ALA A 29 -4.18 -0.84 -13.56
CA ALA A 29 -5.19 -1.19 -12.57
C ALA A 29 -5.06 -0.28 -11.33
N ASP A 30 -6.10 -0.27 -10.51
CA ASP A 30 -6.05 0.32 -9.18
C ASP A 30 -7.01 -0.41 -8.25
N GLY A 31 -6.88 -0.12 -6.97
CA GLY A 31 -7.75 -0.72 -5.98
C GLY A 31 -7.41 -0.27 -4.57
N THR A 32 -8.02 -0.93 -3.62
CA THR A 32 -7.85 -0.63 -2.20
C THR A 32 -7.78 -1.93 -1.41
N VAL A 33 -6.80 -2.04 -0.52
CA VAL A 33 -6.76 -3.10 0.47
C VAL A 33 -7.46 -2.59 1.73
N ARG A 34 -8.50 -3.33 2.17
CA ARG A 34 -9.34 -2.96 3.31
C ARG A 34 -9.29 -4.05 4.38
N PRO A 35 -8.37 -3.95 5.34
CA PRO A 35 -8.35 -4.89 6.46
C PRO A 35 -9.66 -4.81 7.26
N LYS A 36 -10.05 -5.92 7.90
CA LYS A 36 -11.26 -5.95 8.71
C LYS A 36 -11.10 -5.07 9.93
N ALA A 37 -11.98 -4.08 10.09
CA ALA A 37 -11.88 -3.06 11.13
C ALA A 37 -12.08 -3.61 12.56
N ASN A 38 -12.77 -4.74 12.70
CA ASN A 38 -13.09 -5.34 14.00
C ASN A 38 -12.03 -6.32 14.54
N GLN A 39 -10.90 -6.42 13.87
CA GLN A 39 -9.79 -7.26 14.30
C GLN A 39 -8.76 -6.45 15.08
N SER A 40 -7.90 -7.16 15.86
CA SER A 40 -6.75 -6.53 16.48
C SER A 40 -5.80 -5.95 15.46
N LEU A 41 -4.97 -4.99 15.87
CA LEU A 41 -4.03 -4.34 14.98
C LEU A 41 -3.12 -5.33 14.26
N ALA A 42 -2.59 -6.34 14.98
CA ALA A 42 -1.70 -7.34 14.38
C ALA A 42 -2.36 -8.08 13.21
N TYR A 43 -3.61 -8.49 13.36
CA TYR A 43 -4.34 -9.16 12.29
C TYR A 43 -4.71 -8.22 11.14
N ARG A 44 -4.98 -6.97 11.45
CA ARG A 44 -5.22 -5.96 10.40
C ARG A 44 -3.96 -5.70 9.58
N LEU A 45 -2.80 -5.65 10.23
CA LEU A 45 -1.52 -5.50 9.51
C LEU A 45 -1.21 -6.74 8.66
N ARG A 46 -1.55 -7.93 9.14
CA ARG A 46 -1.43 -9.16 8.36
C ARG A 46 -2.33 -9.13 7.12
N ASP A 47 -3.58 -8.72 7.28
CA ASP A 47 -4.52 -8.60 6.15
C ASP A 47 -4.00 -7.60 5.11
N LEU A 48 -3.43 -6.49 5.58
CA LEU A 48 -2.81 -5.50 4.70
C LEU A 48 -1.64 -6.11 3.92
N HIS A 49 -0.77 -6.81 4.60
CA HIS A 49 0.37 -7.47 3.96
C HIS A 49 -0.06 -8.51 2.94
N GLU A 50 -1.02 -9.35 3.30
CA GLU A 50 -1.55 -10.38 2.39
C GLU A 50 -2.23 -9.79 1.16
N GLY A 51 -3.01 -8.72 1.35
CA GLY A 51 -3.66 -8.03 0.24
C GLY A 51 -2.65 -7.40 -0.71
N LEU A 52 -1.59 -6.78 -0.18
CA LEU A 52 -0.52 -6.23 -1.01
C LEU A 52 0.30 -7.33 -1.70
N ALA A 53 0.52 -8.46 -1.03
CA ALA A 53 1.21 -9.60 -1.64
C ALA A 53 0.45 -10.13 -2.87
N GLU A 54 -0.88 -10.16 -2.81
CA GLU A 54 -1.71 -10.55 -3.95
C GLU A 54 -1.55 -9.59 -5.13
N VAL A 55 -1.54 -8.29 -4.85
CA VAL A 55 -1.35 -7.24 -5.87
C VAL A 55 0.04 -7.39 -6.51
N LEU A 56 1.07 -7.56 -5.69
CA LEU A 56 2.44 -7.73 -6.17
C LEU A 56 2.59 -8.98 -7.04
N ALA A 57 1.98 -10.09 -6.64
CA ALA A 57 2.02 -11.33 -7.42
C ALA A 57 1.28 -11.21 -8.75
N LEU A 58 0.14 -10.51 -8.75
CA LEU A 58 -0.69 -10.38 -9.94
C LEU A 58 -0.08 -9.45 -10.98
N TYR A 59 0.50 -8.33 -10.56
CA TYR A 59 0.99 -7.31 -11.50
C TYR A 59 2.50 -7.30 -11.67
N ASP A 60 3.24 -7.91 -10.76
CA ASP A 60 4.72 -8.04 -10.82
C ASP A 60 5.41 -6.72 -11.21
N PRO A 61 5.28 -5.66 -10.41
CA PRO A 61 5.85 -4.36 -10.74
C PRO A 61 7.38 -4.39 -10.68
N ASP A 62 8.01 -3.56 -11.50
CA ASP A 62 9.46 -3.39 -11.50
C ASP A 62 9.93 -2.49 -10.35
N GLU A 63 9.13 -1.48 -10.01
CA GLU A 63 9.40 -0.57 -8.91
C GLU A 63 8.11 -0.22 -8.19
N ALA A 64 8.25 0.17 -6.92
CA ALA A 64 7.15 0.65 -6.11
C ALA A 64 7.52 1.97 -5.44
N ALA A 65 6.55 2.86 -5.34
CA ALA A 65 6.66 4.13 -4.63
C ALA A 65 5.58 4.20 -3.57
N VAL A 66 5.95 4.67 -2.38
CA VAL A 66 5.03 4.84 -1.27
C VAL A 66 4.87 6.33 -1.01
N GLU A 67 3.62 6.80 -1.00
CA GLU A 67 3.31 8.20 -0.75
C GLU A 67 3.71 8.59 0.67
N GLU A 68 4.19 9.83 0.84
CA GLU A 68 4.52 10.35 2.15
C GLU A 68 3.28 10.44 3.03
N THR A 69 3.47 10.14 4.31
CA THR A 69 2.40 10.12 5.28
C THR A 69 2.50 11.37 6.16
N PHE A 70 1.41 12.12 6.25
CA PHE A 70 1.35 13.31 7.07
C PHE A 70 1.03 12.95 8.52
N VAL A 71 1.64 13.69 9.46
CA VAL A 71 1.40 13.52 10.89
C VAL A 71 -0.03 13.95 11.23
N ASN A 72 -0.77 13.06 11.90
CA ASN A 72 -2.10 13.36 12.41
C ASN A 72 -1.99 14.11 13.74
N LYS A 73 -3.00 14.92 14.08
CA LYS A 73 -3.08 15.61 15.38
C LYS A 73 -3.24 14.64 16.54
N ASN A 74 -3.83 13.47 16.32
CA ASN A 74 -4.01 12.43 17.32
C ASN A 74 -2.78 11.52 17.36
N PRO A 75 -2.00 11.50 18.46
CA PRO A 75 -0.79 10.67 18.55
C PRO A 75 -1.04 9.18 18.36
N GLU A 76 -2.16 8.66 18.86
CA GLU A 76 -2.52 7.25 18.70
C GLU A 76 -2.77 6.90 17.24
N SER A 77 -3.49 7.75 16.53
CA SER A 77 -3.73 7.56 15.09
C SER A 77 -2.45 7.68 14.29
N THR A 78 -1.57 8.60 14.65
CA THR A 78 -0.27 8.76 14.02
C THR A 78 0.59 7.51 14.18
N LEU A 79 0.61 6.91 15.36
CA LEU A 79 1.35 5.69 15.62
C LEU A 79 0.82 4.52 14.80
N LYS A 80 -0.49 4.32 14.78
CA LYS A 80 -1.13 3.26 13.99
C LYS A 80 -0.88 3.44 12.49
N LEU A 81 -0.94 4.66 12.00
CA LEU A 81 -0.65 4.96 10.61
C LEU A 81 0.81 4.64 10.27
N GLY A 82 1.74 4.95 11.17
CA GLY A 82 3.15 4.61 11.01
C GLY A 82 3.38 3.10 10.94
N GLU A 83 2.66 2.33 11.76
CA GLU A 83 2.74 0.87 11.74
C GLU A 83 2.22 0.31 10.42
N ALA A 84 1.09 0.81 9.94
CA ALA A 84 0.54 0.42 8.63
C ALA A 84 1.51 0.79 7.50
N ARG A 85 2.09 1.99 7.56
CA ARG A 85 3.07 2.44 6.57
C ARG A 85 4.29 1.54 6.54
N GLY A 86 4.74 1.04 7.68
CA GLY A 86 5.86 0.09 7.75
C GLY A 86 5.58 -1.19 6.97
N VAL A 87 4.38 -1.73 7.07
CA VAL A 87 3.96 -2.91 6.31
C VAL A 87 3.93 -2.59 4.81
N VAL A 88 3.39 -1.44 4.43
CA VAL A 88 3.28 -1.01 3.04
C VAL A 88 4.67 -0.82 2.40
N VAL A 89 5.62 -0.29 3.14
CA VAL A 89 7.01 -0.13 2.66
C VAL A 89 7.71 -1.49 2.55
N LEU A 90 7.46 -2.38 3.50
CA LEU A 90 8.11 -3.69 3.55
C LEU A 90 7.64 -4.64 2.45
N ALA A 91 6.34 -4.67 2.16
CA ALA A 91 5.74 -5.66 1.28
C ALA A 91 6.41 -5.73 -0.11
N PRO A 92 6.67 -4.60 -0.81
CA PRO A 92 7.33 -4.66 -2.11
C PRO A 92 8.78 -5.14 -2.04
N ALA A 93 9.44 -5.02 -0.90
CA ALA A 93 10.83 -5.41 -0.73
C ALA A 93 11.02 -6.92 -0.51
N LEU A 94 9.96 -7.61 -0.18
CA LEU A 94 10.01 -9.05 0.11
C LEU A 94 9.99 -9.96 -1.15
#